data_ed7571c8e0cefd3d192956cff4eeebbb
#
_entry.id   ed7571c8e0cefd3d192956cff4eeebbb
#
_cell.length_a   1.000
_cell.length_b   1.000
_cell.length_c   1.000
_cell.angle_alpha   90.00
_cell.angle_beta   90.00
_cell.angle_gamma   90.00
#
_symmetry.space_group_name_H-M   'P 1'
#
loop_
_entity.id
_entity.type
_entity.pdbx_description
1 polymer ?
#
loop_
_entity_poly.entity_id
_entity_poly.type
_entity_poly.pdbx_seq_one_letter_code
_entity_poly.pdbx_strand_id
1 'polypeptide(L)'
;MSEPLPQVVDAAWLAAHLGEDDLVVGDVRGPNAHTRGHIPGSRPLVLGSPPPGADAGTVKELAQEIVLRLRRHGVTGRERLVLVDRGDGVGAMPAAQMAELAGHRNVAILLGGMAAWQGEIEEGTYTLEPVRESSLEPNPSALPTRQELSERLGDASLVILDVRRDEEYNGKHGSACDPRQGHIPGAKHVEVGLLYAAPGVPQPPERIRELVGAPQGAEVVAYCHSGSRSALATLALRSAGYDARNYAGSWHEWSRHAELPLER
;
A
#
# COMPACT_ATOMS: atom_id res chain seq x y z
N MET A 1 14.98 -14.73 15.19
CA MET A 1 14.08 -13.75 14.53
C MET A 1 14.75 -13.39 13.23
N SER A 2 14.14 -13.69 12.08
CA SER A 2 14.64 -13.30 10.78
C SER A 2 14.68 -11.77 10.67
N GLU A 3 15.63 -11.27 9.87
CA GLU A 3 15.77 -9.85 9.59
C GLU A 3 14.48 -9.33 8.92
N PRO A 4 13.98 -8.14 9.28
CA PRO A 4 12.78 -7.60 8.65
C PRO A 4 12.99 -7.41 7.15
N LEU A 5 11.97 -7.74 6.34
CA LEU A 5 12.01 -7.54 4.90
C LEU A 5 12.19 -6.05 4.54
N PRO A 6 12.99 -5.74 3.52
CA PRO A 6 12.86 -4.45 2.86
C PRO A 6 11.46 -4.32 2.24
N GLN A 7 10.98 -3.09 2.05
CA GLN A 7 9.64 -2.84 1.48
C GLN A 7 9.46 -3.45 0.07
N VAL A 8 10.57 -3.62 -0.65
CA VAL A 8 10.64 -4.17 -2.02
C VAL A 8 11.76 -5.18 -2.09
N VAL A 9 11.51 -6.30 -2.73
CA VAL A 9 12.52 -7.32 -3.08
C VAL A 9 12.55 -7.51 -4.59
N ASP A 10 13.70 -7.83 -5.15
CA ASP A 10 13.81 -8.21 -6.57
C ASP A 10 13.64 -9.72 -6.78
N ALA A 11 13.58 -10.12 -8.06
CA ALA A 11 13.40 -11.52 -8.43
C ALA A 11 14.58 -12.40 -8.01
N ALA A 12 15.80 -11.86 -7.98
CA ALA A 12 16.99 -12.60 -7.57
C ALA A 12 16.96 -12.88 -6.06
N TRP A 13 16.58 -11.89 -5.26
CA TRP A 13 16.37 -12.07 -3.82
C TRP A 13 15.29 -13.14 -3.56
N LEU A 14 14.15 -13.05 -4.24
CA LEU A 14 13.06 -14.00 -4.04
C LEU A 14 13.49 -15.42 -4.43
N ALA A 15 14.18 -15.58 -5.56
CA ALA A 15 14.69 -16.89 -6.00
C ALA A 15 15.67 -17.53 -5.00
N ALA A 16 16.49 -16.72 -4.34
CA ALA A 16 17.47 -17.20 -3.34
C ALA A 16 16.81 -17.65 -2.02
N HIS A 17 15.59 -17.15 -1.70
CA HIS A 17 14.90 -17.43 -0.44
C HIS A 17 13.65 -18.29 -0.63
N LEU A 18 13.31 -18.64 -1.88
CA LEU A 18 12.13 -19.46 -2.17
C LEU A 18 12.25 -20.85 -1.51
N GLY A 19 11.21 -21.23 -0.79
CA GLY A 19 11.17 -22.51 -0.05
C GLY A 19 11.65 -22.42 1.41
N GLU A 20 12.04 -21.25 1.89
CA GLU A 20 12.30 -21.05 3.32
C GLU A 20 10.99 -21.12 4.13
N ASP A 21 11.01 -21.80 5.28
CA ASP A 21 9.83 -22.09 6.11
C ASP A 21 9.09 -20.82 6.59
N ASP A 22 9.81 -19.71 6.73
CA ASP A 22 9.29 -18.44 7.20
C ASP A 22 8.95 -17.46 6.05
N LEU A 23 9.03 -17.90 4.78
CA LEU A 23 8.68 -17.10 3.62
C LEU A 23 7.35 -17.55 3.01
N VAL A 24 6.43 -16.63 2.85
CA VAL A 24 5.18 -16.83 2.09
C VAL A 24 5.17 -15.90 0.89
N VAL A 25 4.95 -16.47 -0.29
CA VAL A 25 4.71 -15.73 -1.52
C VAL A 25 3.21 -15.64 -1.77
N GLY A 26 2.67 -14.43 -1.79
CA GLY A 26 1.24 -14.14 -2.01
C GLY A 26 0.99 -13.61 -3.42
N ASP A 27 0.35 -14.39 -4.28
CA ASP A 27 -0.03 -13.96 -5.63
C ASP A 27 -1.38 -13.23 -5.59
N VAL A 28 -1.34 -11.92 -5.83
CA VAL A 28 -2.53 -11.06 -5.80
C VAL A 28 -3.18 -10.81 -7.17
N ARG A 29 -2.72 -11.50 -8.21
CA ARG A 29 -3.30 -11.41 -9.57
C ARG A 29 -4.69 -12.04 -9.69
N GLY A 30 -5.10 -12.76 -8.68
CA GLY A 30 -6.35 -13.50 -8.59
C GLY A 30 -6.24 -14.98 -9.00
N PRO A 31 -7.21 -15.83 -8.56
CA PRO A 31 -7.13 -17.29 -8.68
C PRO A 31 -6.93 -17.78 -10.12
N ASN A 32 -7.66 -17.18 -11.08
CA ASN A 32 -7.56 -17.59 -12.48
C ASN A 32 -6.17 -17.30 -13.10
N ALA A 33 -5.50 -16.23 -12.69
CA ALA A 33 -4.15 -15.93 -13.15
C ALA A 33 -3.14 -16.87 -12.50
N HIS A 34 -3.29 -17.11 -11.21
CA HIS A 34 -2.49 -18.06 -10.45
C HIS A 34 -2.55 -19.47 -11.07
N THR A 35 -3.75 -20.01 -11.33
CA THR A 35 -3.93 -21.35 -11.92
C THR A 35 -3.23 -21.53 -13.27
N ARG A 36 -3.09 -20.46 -14.06
CA ARG A 36 -2.43 -20.49 -15.38
C ARG A 36 -0.90 -20.41 -15.33
N GLY A 37 -0.35 -20.07 -14.19
CA GLY A 37 1.07 -20.01 -13.98
C GLY A 37 1.42 -19.08 -12.83
N HIS A 38 2.18 -19.59 -11.86
CA HIS A 38 2.56 -18.91 -10.65
C HIS A 38 3.98 -19.31 -10.19
N ILE A 39 4.54 -18.52 -9.30
CA ILE A 39 5.83 -18.84 -8.64
C ILE A 39 5.61 -20.07 -7.76
N PRO A 40 6.49 -21.09 -7.80
CA PRO A 40 6.34 -22.33 -7.05
C PRO A 40 6.02 -22.10 -5.57
N GLY A 41 5.00 -22.80 -5.06
CA GLY A 41 4.55 -22.68 -3.68
C GLY A 41 3.82 -21.36 -3.33
N SER A 42 3.63 -20.46 -4.28
CA SER A 42 2.88 -19.21 -4.00
C SER A 42 1.40 -19.48 -3.78
N ARG A 43 0.77 -18.62 -2.97
CA ARG A 43 -0.63 -18.73 -2.55
C ARG A 43 -1.47 -17.65 -3.22
N PRO A 44 -2.63 -17.98 -3.83
CA PRO A 44 -3.51 -16.98 -4.41
C PRO A 44 -4.16 -16.15 -3.29
N LEU A 45 -3.70 -14.92 -3.06
CA LEU A 45 -4.26 -14.03 -2.06
C LEU A 45 -5.21 -13.02 -2.68
N VAL A 46 -6.47 -13.02 -2.24
CA VAL A 46 -7.48 -12.03 -2.63
C VAL A 46 -7.78 -11.15 -1.43
N LEU A 47 -7.01 -10.10 -1.25
CA LEU A 47 -7.16 -9.18 -0.11
C LEU A 47 -8.07 -8.00 -0.43
N GLY A 48 -8.22 -7.65 -1.71
CA GLY A 48 -9.01 -6.50 -2.13
C GLY A 48 -8.28 -5.16 -1.94
N SER A 49 -9.06 -4.11 -1.89
CA SER A 49 -8.59 -2.74 -1.64
C SER A 49 -9.55 -2.05 -0.66
N PRO A 50 -9.11 -0.98 0.02
CA PRO A 50 -9.99 -0.22 0.92
C PRO A 50 -11.21 0.29 0.17
N PRO A 51 -12.42 0.16 0.74
CA PRO A 51 -13.61 0.75 0.15
C PRO A 51 -13.53 2.28 0.22
N PRO A 52 -13.96 2.99 -0.84
CA PRO A 52 -14.07 4.43 -0.80
C PRO A 52 -15.02 4.89 0.32
N GLY A 53 -14.64 5.93 1.07
CA GLY A 53 -15.49 6.50 2.11
C GLY A 53 -15.59 5.67 3.39
N ALA A 54 -14.65 4.75 3.62
CA ALA A 54 -14.63 3.96 4.84
C ALA A 54 -14.46 4.84 6.09
N ASP A 55 -15.44 4.80 6.98
CA ASP A 55 -15.33 5.35 8.32
C ASP A 55 -14.56 4.40 9.27
N ALA A 56 -14.30 4.86 10.49
CA ALA A 56 -13.53 4.08 11.46
C ALA A 56 -14.18 2.72 11.81
N GLY A 57 -15.52 2.63 11.79
CA GLY A 57 -16.26 1.38 12.01
C GLY A 57 -16.02 0.41 10.87
N THR A 58 -16.21 0.86 9.64
CA THR A 58 -15.97 0.09 8.41
C THR A 58 -14.51 -0.39 8.33
N VAL A 59 -13.55 0.48 8.67
CA VAL A 59 -12.12 0.13 8.69
C VAL A 59 -11.83 -0.97 9.70
N LYS A 60 -12.44 -0.90 10.89
CA LYS A 60 -12.28 -1.94 11.94
C LYS A 60 -12.86 -3.28 11.51
N GLU A 61 -14.05 -3.30 10.92
CA GLU A 61 -14.67 -4.51 10.40
C GLU A 61 -13.84 -5.12 9.26
N LEU A 62 -13.37 -4.28 8.34
CA LEU A 62 -12.49 -4.70 7.25
C LEU A 62 -11.21 -5.33 7.79
N ALA A 63 -10.57 -4.72 8.79
CA ALA A 63 -9.36 -5.27 9.40
C ALA A 63 -9.58 -6.70 9.94
N GLN A 64 -10.70 -6.94 10.60
CA GLN A 64 -11.07 -8.27 11.10
C GLN A 64 -11.31 -9.26 9.94
N GLU A 65 -11.98 -8.80 8.88
CA GLU A 65 -12.23 -9.64 7.70
C GLU A 65 -10.92 -10.05 7.01
N ILE A 66 -9.96 -9.13 6.86
CA ILE A 66 -8.67 -9.42 6.24
C ILE A 66 -7.86 -10.41 7.09
N VAL A 67 -7.88 -10.31 8.41
CA VAL A 67 -7.28 -11.33 9.30
C VAL A 67 -7.84 -12.71 8.97
N LEU A 68 -9.16 -12.84 8.84
CA LEU A 68 -9.78 -14.14 8.51
C LEU A 68 -9.39 -14.63 7.11
N ARG A 69 -9.30 -13.73 6.13
CA ARG A 69 -8.84 -14.05 4.76
C ARG A 69 -7.41 -14.57 4.77
N LEU A 70 -6.48 -13.87 5.42
CA LEU A 70 -5.08 -14.28 5.54
C LEU A 70 -4.95 -15.65 6.22
N ARG A 71 -5.67 -15.89 7.32
CA ARG A 71 -5.68 -17.19 8.00
C ARG A 71 -6.20 -18.32 7.12
N ARG A 72 -7.21 -18.09 6.29
CA ARG A 72 -7.72 -19.09 5.32
C ARG A 72 -6.65 -19.48 4.30
N HIS A 73 -5.75 -18.59 3.97
CA HIS A 73 -4.62 -18.83 3.06
C HIS A 73 -3.35 -19.30 3.79
N GLY A 74 -3.46 -19.69 5.06
CA GLY A 74 -2.33 -20.22 5.82
C GLY A 74 -1.33 -19.16 6.30
N VAL A 75 -1.70 -17.87 6.29
CA VAL A 75 -0.83 -16.78 6.76
C VAL A 75 -1.08 -16.53 8.25
N THR A 76 -0.01 -16.63 9.05
CA THR A 76 -0.08 -16.53 10.53
C THR A 76 0.29 -15.13 11.05
N GLY A 77 0.94 -14.29 10.23
CA GLY A 77 1.48 -12.98 10.60
C GLY A 77 2.91 -13.02 11.16
N ARG A 78 3.55 -14.20 11.18
CA ARG A 78 4.93 -14.39 11.63
C ARG A 78 5.92 -14.47 10.48
N GLU A 79 5.41 -14.78 9.29
CA GLU A 79 6.18 -14.98 8.08
C GLU A 79 6.68 -13.65 7.49
N ARG A 80 7.68 -13.76 6.62
CA ARG A 80 8.01 -12.77 5.61
C ARG A 80 7.03 -12.95 4.45
N LEU A 81 6.15 -11.98 4.20
CA LEU A 81 5.14 -12.03 3.14
C LEU A 81 5.59 -11.23 1.93
N VAL A 82 5.87 -11.88 0.81
CA VAL A 82 6.18 -11.22 -0.46
C VAL A 82 4.97 -11.26 -1.37
N LEU A 83 4.44 -10.09 -1.74
CA LEU A 83 3.29 -9.97 -2.62
C LEU A 83 3.71 -9.82 -4.08
N VAL A 84 3.04 -10.59 -4.95
CA VAL A 84 3.35 -10.66 -6.38
C VAL A 84 2.11 -10.26 -7.18
N ASP A 85 2.23 -9.21 -7.99
CA ASP A 85 1.22 -8.82 -8.98
C ASP A 85 1.71 -9.05 -10.42
N ARG A 86 1.15 -8.35 -11.39
CA ARG A 86 1.54 -8.46 -12.81
C ARG A 86 2.88 -7.80 -13.12
N GLY A 87 3.27 -6.79 -12.33
CA GLY A 87 4.52 -6.05 -12.50
C GLY A 87 4.35 -4.53 -12.47
N ASP A 88 3.13 -4.03 -12.37
CA ASP A 88 2.79 -2.60 -12.36
C ASP A 88 2.59 -2.03 -10.94
N GLY A 89 2.61 -2.86 -9.90
CA GLY A 89 2.37 -2.49 -8.51
C GLY A 89 0.88 -2.23 -8.17
N VAL A 90 0.01 -2.22 -9.16
CA VAL A 90 -1.42 -1.84 -8.99
C VAL A 90 -2.17 -2.83 -8.10
N GLY A 91 -1.80 -4.11 -8.16
CA GLY A 91 -2.39 -5.15 -7.31
C GLY A 91 -1.69 -5.30 -5.96
N ALA A 92 -0.37 -5.29 -5.95
CA ALA A 92 0.44 -5.58 -4.78
C ALA A 92 0.38 -4.47 -3.71
N MET A 93 0.33 -3.20 -4.13
CA MET A 93 0.29 -2.07 -3.18
C MET A 93 -0.98 -2.05 -2.31
N PRO A 94 -2.20 -2.10 -2.88
CA PRO A 94 -3.41 -2.21 -2.05
C PRO A 94 -3.42 -3.47 -1.18
N ALA A 95 -2.93 -4.60 -1.70
CA ALA A 95 -2.86 -5.84 -0.93
C ALA A 95 -1.89 -5.74 0.25
N ALA A 96 -0.74 -5.06 0.10
CA ALA A 96 0.17 -4.79 1.20
C ALA A 96 -0.51 -3.94 2.29
N GLN A 97 -1.24 -2.91 1.89
CA GLN A 97 -2.01 -2.08 2.81
C GLN A 97 -3.09 -2.90 3.56
N MET A 98 -3.75 -3.84 2.87
CA MET A 98 -4.70 -4.75 3.52
C MET A 98 -4.00 -5.71 4.50
N ALA A 99 -2.82 -6.23 4.15
CA ALA A 99 -2.05 -7.06 5.07
C ALA A 99 -1.63 -6.28 6.33
N GLU A 100 -1.19 -5.03 6.19
CA GLU A 100 -0.88 -4.13 7.30
C GLU A 100 -2.12 -3.81 8.16
N LEU A 101 -3.27 -3.63 7.54
CA LEU A 101 -4.55 -3.43 8.24
C LEU A 101 -4.92 -4.65 9.10
N ALA A 102 -4.54 -5.85 8.67
CA ALA A 102 -4.66 -7.07 9.45
C ALA A 102 -3.56 -7.26 10.50
N GLY A 103 -2.62 -6.33 10.61
CA GLY A 103 -1.50 -6.39 11.56
C GLY A 103 -0.27 -7.17 11.07
N HIS A 104 -0.23 -7.54 9.79
CA HIS A 104 0.97 -8.16 9.21
C HIS A 104 2.03 -7.09 8.95
N ARG A 105 3.15 -7.14 9.69
CA ARG A 105 4.17 -6.06 9.66
C ARG A 105 5.35 -6.34 8.74
N ASN A 106 5.56 -7.60 8.35
CA ASN A 106 6.71 -8.03 7.56
C ASN A 106 6.28 -8.35 6.12
N VAL A 107 5.93 -7.31 5.37
CA VAL A 107 5.39 -7.40 4.01
C VAL A 107 6.29 -6.68 3.03
N ALA A 108 6.61 -7.33 1.93
CA ALA A 108 7.33 -6.76 0.79
C ALA A 108 6.55 -6.95 -0.51
N ILE A 109 6.95 -6.22 -1.53
CA ILE A 109 6.42 -6.34 -2.89
C ILE A 109 7.55 -6.82 -3.81
N LEU A 110 7.25 -7.79 -4.67
CA LEU A 110 8.18 -8.20 -5.72
C LEU A 110 8.26 -7.12 -6.79
N LEU A 111 9.43 -6.52 -6.94
CA LEU A 111 9.71 -5.51 -7.97
C LEU A 111 9.50 -6.09 -9.37
N GLY A 112 8.65 -5.43 -10.15
CA GLY A 112 8.28 -5.90 -11.47
C GLY A 112 7.37 -7.13 -11.48
N GLY A 113 6.92 -7.59 -10.31
CA GLY A 113 5.93 -8.66 -10.13
C GLY A 113 6.23 -9.92 -10.92
N MET A 114 5.19 -10.58 -11.39
CA MET A 114 5.32 -11.79 -12.20
C MET A 114 6.08 -11.58 -13.52
N ALA A 115 6.05 -10.37 -14.08
CA ALA A 115 6.77 -10.05 -15.32
C ALA A 115 8.30 -10.07 -15.14
N ALA A 116 8.80 -9.80 -13.94
CA ALA A 116 10.23 -9.86 -13.62
C ALA A 116 10.71 -11.25 -13.20
N TRP A 117 9.80 -12.18 -12.89
CA TRP A 117 10.15 -13.53 -12.49
C TRP A 117 10.67 -14.35 -13.67
N GLN A 118 11.83 -14.96 -13.53
CA GLN A 118 12.48 -15.80 -14.55
C GLN A 118 12.75 -17.23 -14.06
N GLY A 119 12.29 -17.57 -12.85
CA GLY A 119 12.43 -18.91 -12.30
C GLY A 119 11.36 -19.87 -12.84
N GLU A 120 11.26 -21.02 -12.23
CA GLU A 120 10.24 -22.02 -12.54
C GLU A 120 8.84 -21.48 -12.35
N ILE A 121 7.90 -22.03 -13.12
CA ILE A 121 6.47 -21.72 -13.06
C ILE A 121 5.72 -23.01 -12.78
N GLU A 122 4.85 -22.98 -11.79
CA GLU A 122 3.87 -24.02 -11.53
C GLU A 122 2.51 -23.64 -12.13
N GLU A 123 1.76 -24.65 -12.58
CA GLU A 123 0.37 -24.52 -13.04
C GLU A 123 -0.54 -25.36 -12.15
N GLY A 124 -1.80 -24.97 -12.05
CA GLY A 124 -2.81 -25.71 -11.30
C GLY A 124 -3.40 -24.97 -10.13
N THR A 125 -4.25 -25.68 -9.39
CA THR A 125 -4.97 -25.10 -8.24
C THR A 125 -4.17 -25.27 -6.95
N TYR A 126 -4.11 -24.21 -6.17
CA TYR A 126 -3.57 -24.26 -4.82
C TYR A 126 -4.59 -24.84 -3.83
N THR A 127 -4.16 -25.81 -3.04
CA THR A 127 -4.99 -26.32 -1.92
C THR A 127 -4.79 -25.42 -0.72
N LEU A 128 -5.88 -24.80 -0.24
CA LEU A 128 -5.84 -23.95 0.94
C LEU A 128 -5.75 -24.80 2.21
N GLU A 129 -4.76 -24.51 3.04
CA GLU A 129 -4.62 -25.06 4.39
C GLU A 129 -4.78 -23.96 5.43
N PRO A 130 -6.00 -23.74 5.94
CA PRO A 130 -6.26 -22.71 6.93
C PRO A 130 -5.50 -22.94 8.22
N VAL A 131 -4.95 -21.86 8.78
CA VAL A 131 -4.31 -21.90 10.10
C VAL A 131 -5.29 -21.56 11.20
N ARG A 132 -5.18 -22.27 12.34
CA ARG A 132 -6.02 -22.03 13.52
C ARG A 132 -5.46 -20.91 14.39
N GLU A 133 -4.14 -20.88 14.54
CA GLU A 133 -3.43 -19.88 15.35
C GLU A 133 -2.75 -18.85 14.45
N SER A 134 -2.85 -17.58 14.82
CA SER A 134 -2.14 -16.50 14.15
C SER A 134 -1.76 -15.42 15.16
N SER A 135 -0.73 -14.65 14.85
CA SER A 135 -0.35 -13.44 15.58
C SER A 135 -0.91 -12.16 14.94
N LEU A 136 -1.79 -12.32 13.93
CA LEU A 136 -2.44 -11.19 13.27
C LEU A 136 -3.42 -10.52 14.24
N GLU A 137 -3.22 -9.25 14.47
CA GLU A 137 -4.10 -8.40 15.26
C GLU A 137 -4.55 -7.21 14.38
N PRO A 138 -5.87 -6.97 14.26
CA PRO A 138 -6.38 -5.86 13.49
C PRO A 138 -5.69 -4.54 13.83
N ASN A 139 -5.21 -3.83 12.82
CA ASN A 139 -4.55 -2.52 12.94
C ASN A 139 -5.29 -1.44 12.14
N PRO A 140 -6.46 -0.96 12.61
CA PRO A 140 -7.25 0.03 11.90
C PRO A 140 -6.47 1.32 11.60
N SER A 141 -5.50 1.68 12.44
CA SER A 141 -4.68 2.89 12.24
C SER A 141 -3.79 2.84 10.99
N ALA A 142 -3.56 1.65 10.40
CA ALA A 142 -2.84 1.53 9.14
C ALA A 142 -3.57 2.21 7.95
N LEU A 143 -4.88 2.44 8.08
CA LEU A 143 -5.72 3.06 7.06
C LEU A 143 -6.32 4.38 7.58
N PRO A 144 -5.68 5.53 7.31
CA PRO A 144 -6.22 6.83 7.68
C PRO A 144 -7.60 7.07 7.09
N THR A 145 -8.52 7.57 7.89
CA THR A 145 -9.87 7.95 7.46
C THR A 145 -9.95 9.44 7.16
N ARG A 146 -10.96 9.83 6.38
CA ARG A 146 -11.31 11.24 6.14
C ARG A 146 -11.52 12.00 7.45
N GLN A 147 -12.20 11.37 8.41
CA GLN A 147 -12.47 11.98 9.71
C GLN A 147 -11.16 12.24 10.47
N GLU A 148 -10.25 11.25 10.56
CA GLU A 148 -8.94 11.44 11.19
C GLU A 148 -8.18 12.63 10.58
N LEU A 149 -8.13 12.71 9.24
CA LEU A 149 -7.44 13.81 8.59
C LEU A 149 -8.09 15.16 8.87
N SER A 150 -9.43 15.23 8.83
CA SER A 150 -10.16 16.49 9.06
C SER A 150 -9.98 17.00 10.49
N GLU A 151 -9.93 16.12 11.47
CA GLU A 151 -9.70 16.47 12.89
C GLU A 151 -8.25 16.91 13.16
N ARG A 152 -7.31 16.50 12.30
CA ARG A 152 -5.87 16.78 12.43
C ARG A 152 -5.36 17.85 11.46
N LEU A 153 -6.24 18.58 10.79
CA LEU A 153 -5.80 19.72 9.96
C LEU A 153 -5.07 20.75 10.80
N GLY A 154 -3.87 21.14 10.37
CA GLY A 154 -3.02 22.09 11.11
C GLY A 154 -2.19 21.45 12.25
N ASP A 155 -2.28 20.14 12.48
CA ASP A 155 -1.41 19.44 13.41
C ASP A 155 0.06 19.46 12.90
N ALA A 156 0.94 20.13 13.64
CA ALA A 156 2.35 20.26 13.27
C ALA A 156 3.13 18.92 13.29
N SER A 157 2.58 17.89 13.93
CA SER A 157 3.19 16.54 13.95
C SER A 157 2.84 15.70 12.71
N LEU A 158 1.84 16.13 11.92
CA LEU A 158 1.37 15.44 10.73
C LEU A 158 1.73 16.21 9.46
N VAL A 159 2.36 15.52 8.53
CA VAL A 159 2.54 16.01 7.16
C VAL A 159 1.49 15.37 6.26
N ILE A 160 0.57 16.17 5.73
CA ILE A 160 -0.33 15.75 4.66
C ILE A 160 0.39 15.99 3.33
N LEU A 161 0.51 14.96 2.48
CA LEU A 161 1.25 15.02 1.23
C LEU A 161 0.34 14.71 0.03
N ASP A 162 0.13 15.71 -0.82
CA ASP A 162 -0.54 15.52 -2.11
C ASP A 162 0.47 15.04 -3.15
N VAL A 163 0.22 13.87 -3.74
CA VAL A 163 1.11 13.29 -4.75
C VAL A 163 0.53 13.30 -6.16
N ARG A 164 -0.49 14.14 -6.38
CA ARG A 164 -1.10 14.38 -7.69
C ARG A 164 -0.21 15.27 -8.56
N ARG A 165 -0.65 15.51 -9.79
CA ARG A 165 0.01 16.47 -10.68
C ARG A 165 -0.20 17.91 -10.18
N ASP A 166 0.71 18.80 -10.55
CA ASP A 166 0.64 20.23 -10.19
C ASP A 166 -0.72 20.87 -10.54
N GLU A 167 -1.26 20.54 -11.70
CA GLU A 167 -2.55 21.08 -12.18
C GLU A 167 -3.73 20.62 -11.31
N GLU A 168 -3.68 19.37 -10.79
CA GLU A 168 -4.69 18.82 -9.88
C GLU A 168 -4.59 19.49 -8.50
N TYR A 169 -3.36 19.67 -7.99
CA TYR A 169 -3.10 20.33 -6.72
C TYR A 169 -3.59 21.79 -6.72
N ASN A 170 -3.22 22.56 -7.73
CA ASN A 170 -3.61 23.97 -7.86
C ASN A 170 -5.06 24.18 -8.29
N GLY A 171 -5.85 23.12 -8.44
CA GLY A 171 -7.24 23.19 -8.85
C GLY A 171 -7.50 23.72 -10.26
N LYS A 172 -6.46 23.78 -11.11
CA LYS A 172 -6.57 24.24 -12.51
C LYS A 172 -7.18 23.18 -13.41
N HIS A 173 -6.86 21.93 -13.14
CA HIS A 173 -7.38 20.77 -13.86
C HIS A 173 -7.41 19.58 -12.91
N GLY A 174 -8.48 18.77 -12.99
CA GLY A 174 -8.64 17.59 -12.16
C GLY A 174 -9.65 16.63 -12.78
N SER A 175 -9.96 15.55 -12.09
CA SER A 175 -10.93 14.59 -12.58
C SER A 175 -12.33 15.22 -12.70
N ALA A 176 -12.99 15.00 -13.84
CA ALA A 176 -14.36 15.50 -14.07
C ALA A 176 -15.40 14.88 -13.11
N CYS A 177 -15.07 13.77 -12.46
CA CYS A 177 -15.94 13.15 -11.46
C CYS A 177 -15.84 13.80 -10.08
N ASP A 178 -14.89 14.71 -9.85
CA ASP A 178 -14.73 15.38 -8.56
C ASP A 178 -15.48 16.73 -8.56
N PRO A 179 -16.42 16.93 -7.63
CA PRO A 179 -17.28 18.12 -7.63
C PRO A 179 -16.54 19.41 -7.24
N ARG A 180 -15.38 19.29 -6.62
CA ARG A 180 -14.55 20.43 -6.21
C ARG A 180 -13.10 20.19 -6.62
N GLN A 181 -12.37 21.25 -6.98
CA GLN A 181 -10.97 21.20 -7.39
C GLN A 181 -10.10 22.01 -6.43
N GLY A 182 -8.89 21.56 -6.18
CA GLY A 182 -7.93 22.13 -5.23
C GLY A 182 -7.23 21.02 -4.45
N HIS A 183 -6.83 21.31 -3.21
CA HIS A 183 -6.12 20.36 -2.34
C HIS A 183 -6.57 20.46 -0.88
N ILE A 184 -6.19 19.47 -0.06
CA ILE A 184 -6.44 19.48 1.39
C ILE A 184 -5.61 20.60 2.04
N PRO A 185 -6.19 21.45 2.90
CA PRO A 185 -5.48 22.59 3.48
C PRO A 185 -4.18 22.21 4.18
N GLY A 186 -3.13 22.98 3.90
CA GLY A 186 -1.80 22.77 4.45
C GLY A 186 -1.05 21.57 3.88
N ALA A 187 -1.60 20.87 2.88
CA ALA A 187 -0.91 19.76 2.26
C ALA A 187 0.35 20.23 1.51
N LYS A 188 1.46 19.56 1.74
CA LYS A 188 2.65 19.69 0.87
C LYS A 188 2.39 18.98 -0.46
N HIS A 189 3.07 19.43 -1.52
CA HIS A 189 2.93 18.86 -2.85
C HIS A 189 4.24 18.27 -3.36
N VAL A 190 4.19 16.99 -3.75
CA VAL A 190 5.27 16.30 -4.46
C VAL A 190 4.66 15.29 -5.41
N GLU A 191 4.77 15.51 -6.70
CA GLU A 191 4.25 14.53 -7.68
C GLU A 191 4.89 13.14 -7.49
N VAL A 192 4.08 12.08 -7.49
CA VAL A 192 4.54 10.72 -7.20
C VAL A 192 5.72 10.30 -8.07
N GLY A 193 5.77 10.72 -9.33
CA GLY A 193 6.86 10.42 -10.25
C GLY A 193 8.23 10.93 -9.79
N LEU A 194 8.27 12.01 -9.01
CA LEU A 194 9.52 12.56 -8.48
C LEU A 194 10.13 11.72 -7.36
N LEU A 195 9.32 10.87 -6.72
CA LEU A 195 9.76 9.95 -5.66
C LEU A 195 10.46 8.70 -6.20
N TYR A 196 10.49 8.52 -7.53
CA TYR A 196 11.04 7.33 -8.18
C TYR A 196 12.14 7.69 -9.18
N ALA A 197 13.23 6.94 -9.16
CA ALA A 197 14.34 7.05 -10.12
C ALA A 197 14.02 6.32 -11.43
N ALA A 198 13.25 5.21 -11.33
CA ALA A 198 12.75 4.42 -12.45
C ALA A 198 11.44 3.71 -12.00
N PRO A 199 10.65 3.13 -12.89
CA PRO A 199 9.45 2.38 -12.51
C PRO A 199 9.74 1.36 -11.40
N GLY A 200 9.07 1.51 -10.26
CA GLY A 200 9.24 0.66 -9.08
C GLY A 200 10.54 0.85 -8.27
N VAL A 201 11.46 1.71 -8.70
CA VAL A 201 12.71 1.98 -8.00
C VAL A 201 12.62 3.35 -7.31
N PRO A 202 12.43 3.42 -5.99
CA PRO A 202 12.42 4.68 -5.27
C PRO A 202 13.72 5.47 -5.45
N GLN A 203 13.63 6.79 -5.37
CA GLN A 203 14.80 7.65 -5.26
C GLN A 203 15.62 7.30 -4.00
N PRO A 204 16.91 7.66 -3.96
CA PRO A 204 17.68 7.56 -2.71
C PRO A 204 16.98 8.28 -1.55
N PRO A 205 17.05 7.74 -0.32
CA PRO A 205 16.36 8.28 0.84
C PRO A 205 16.58 9.78 1.08
N GLU A 206 17.81 10.27 0.83
CA GLU A 206 18.18 11.69 0.96
C GLU A 206 17.37 12.55 -0.01
N ARG A 207 17.22 12.07 -1.26
CA ARG A 207 16.48 12.80 -2.28
C ARG A 207 14.99 12.88 -1.96
N ILE A 208 14.41 11.81 -1.44
CA ILE A 208 13.02 11.81 -0.99
C ILE A 208 12.84 12.80 0.16
N ARG A 209 13.77 12.80 1.14
CA ARG A 209 13.71 13.75 2.26
C ARG A 209 13.83 15.22 1.82
N GLU A 210 14.66 15.51 0.85
CA GLU A 210 14.75 16.85 0.25
C GLU A 210 13.42 17.28 -0.38
N LEU A 211 12.80 16.39 -1.15
CA LEU A 211 11.52 16.67 -1.82
C LEU A 211 10.38 16.91 -0.83
N VAL A 212 10.28 16.08 0.19
CA VAL A 212 9.19 16.16 1.20
C VAL A 212 9.43 17.30 2.18
N GLY A 213 10.70 17.61 2.50
CA GLY A 213 11.06 18.70 3.41
C GLY A 213 10.48 18.56 4.81
N ALA A 214 10.46 17.32 5.33
CA ALA A 214 10.04 17.01 6.69
C ALA A 214 11.16 16.24 7.43
N PRO A 215 11.21 16.31 8.77
CA PRO A 215 12.20 15.54 9.55
C PRO A 215 12.06 14.04 9.30
N GLN A 216 13.18 13.31 9.38
CA GLN A 216 13.14 11.84 9.36
C GLN A 216 12.30 11.33 10.54
N GLY A 217 11.49 10.28 10.29
CA GLY A 217 10.58 9.74 11.28
C GLY A 217 9.28 10.54 11.45
N ALA A 218 9.10 11.64 10.70
CA ALA A 218 7.82 12.36 10.71
C ALA A 218 6.68 11.46 10.22
N GLU A 219 5.50 11.65 10.81
CA GLU A 219 4.28 11.04 10.33
C GLU A 219 3.83 11.74 9.04
N VAL A 220 3.64 10.95 7.98
CA VAL A 220 3.21 11.44 6.66
C VAL A 220 1.97 10.69 6.22
N VAL A 221 0.89 11.40 5.93
CA VAL A 221 -0.29 10.82 5.26
C VAL A 221 -0.33 11.30 3.83
N ALA A 222 -0.05 10.38 2.90
CA ALA A 222 -0.09 10.67 1.48
C ALA A 222 -1.50 10.44 0.91
N TYR A 223 -1.93 11.30 -0.01
CA TYR A 223 -3.15 11.11 -0.79
C TYR A 223 -2.94 11.48 -2.25
N CYS A 224 -3.83 10.96 -3.11
CA CYS A 224 -3.84 11.31 -4.53
C CYS A 224 -5.28 11.59 -5.02
N HIS A 225 -5.66 11.06 -6.19
CA HIS A 225 -7.08 11.12 -6.62
C HIS A 225 -7.91 10.02 -5.96
N SER A 226 -7.46 8.75 -5.99
CA SER A 226 -8.21 7.56 -5.56
C SER A 226 -7.35 6.48 -4.87
N GLY A 227 -6.25 6.87 -4.23
CA GLY A 227 -5.43 6.00 -3.37
C GLY A 227 -4.29 5.24 -4.05
N SER A 228 -4.29 5.04 -5.37
CA SER A 228 -3.27 4.20 -6.03
C SER A 228 -1.88 4.86 -6.10
N ARG A 229 -1.81 6.13 -6.56
CA ARG A 229 -0.54 6.89 -6.62
C ARG A 229 0.03 7.14 -5.22
N SER A 230 -0.84 7.40 -4.23
CA SER A 230 -0.42 7.62 -2.85
C SER A 230 0.02 6.33 -2.15
N ALA A 231 -0.52 5.17 -2.52
CA ALA A 231 0.00 3.89 -2.07
C ALA A 231 1.46 3.69 -2.54
N LEU A 232 1.75 3.97 -3.83
CA LEU A 232 3.12 3.98 -4.34
C LEU A 232 3.99 4.99 -3.56
N ALA A 233 3.51 6.22 -3.38
CA ALA A 233 4.26 7.24 -2.63
C ALA A 233 4.59 6.78 -1.20
N THR A 234 3.66 6.10 -0.52
CA THR A 234 3.88 5.56 0.83
C THR A 234 5.06 4.60 0.88
N LEU A 235 5.25 3.76 -0.14
CA LEU A 235 6.40 2.87 -0.24
C LEU A 235 7.72 3.66 -0.30
N ALA A 236 7.81 4.64 -1.20
CA ALA A 236 9.00 5.47 -1.33
C ALA A 236 9.28 6.29 -0.06
N LEU A 237 8.24 6.83 0.58
CA LEU A 237 8.37 7.56 1.83
C LEU A 237 8.91 6.70 2.98
N ARG A 238 8.42 5.47 3.10
CA ARG A 238 8.90 4.51 4.12
C ARG A 238 10.36 4.11 3.88
N SER A 239 10.79 3.94 2.62
CA SER A 239 12.19 3.66 2.30
C SER A 239 13.11 4.82 2.70
N ALA A 240 12.58 6.03 2.81
CA ALA A 240 13.27 7.22 3.29
C ALA A 240 13.19 7.42 4.82
N GLY A 241 12.55 6.50 5.54
CA GLY A 241 12.45 6.49 7.00
C GLY A 241 11.31 7.34 7.57
N TYR A 242 10.27 7.64 6.79
CA TYR A 242 9.04 8.27 7.30
C TYR A 242 8.06 7.24 7.84
N ASP A 243 7.28 7.62 8.86
CA ASP A 243 6.08 6.88 9.26
C ASP A 243 4.94 7.25 8.30
N ALA A 244 4.90 6.56 7.16
CA ALA A 244 4.01 6.93 6.07
C ALA A 244 2.79 6.02 5.95
N ARG A 245 1.61 6.63 5.81
CA ARG A 245 0.31 5.98 5.62
C ARG A 245 -0.40 6.52 4.38
N ASN A 246 -1.24 5.72 3.76
CA ASN A 246 -2.01 6.08 2.57
C ASN A 246 -3.46 6.40 2.94
N TYR A 247 -3.89 7.63 2.74
CA TYR A 247 -5.31 7.97 2.76
C TYR A 247 -5.96 7.51 1.43
N ALA A 248 -6.51 6.30 1.44
CA ALA A 248 -7.03 5.65 0.23
C ALA A 248 -8.23 6.36 -0.39
N GLY A 249 -9.12 6.98 0.41
CA GLY A 249 -10.24 7.78 -0.07
C GLY A 249 -9.82 8.99 -0.89
N SER A 250 -8.68 9.57 -0.53
CA SER A 250 -7.99 10.60 -1.31
C SER A 250 -8.87 11.80 -1.66
N TRP A 251 -8.48 12.56 -2.70
CA TRP A 251 -9.23 13.72 -3.16
C TRP A 251 -10.63 13.37 -3.63
N HIS A 252 -10.80 12.20 -4.22
CA HIS A 252 -12.09 11.70 -4.68
C HIS A 252 -13.14 11.65 -3.55
N GLU A 253 -12.74 11.21 -2.36
CA GLU A 253 -13.60 11.25 -1.19
C GLU A 253 -13.70 12.68 -0.64
N TRP A 254 -12.55 13.34 -0.38
CA TRP A 254 -12.51 14.67 0.23
C TRP A 254 -13.34 15.70 -0.51
N SER A 255 -13.24 15.72 -1.84
CA SER A 255 -13.95 16.68 -2.70
C SER A 255 -15.48 16.58 -2.64
N ARG A 256 -16.02 15.41 -2.26
CA ARG A 256 -17.46 15.14 -2.17
C ARG A 256 -18.10 15.63 -0.89
N HIS A 257 -17.29 15.93 0.11
CA HIS A 257 -17.73 16.43 1.39
C HIS A 257 -17.68 17.96 1.41
N ALA A 258 -18.82 18.61 1.12
CA ALA A 258 -18.90 20.07 0.96
C ALA A 258 -18.53 20.84 2.24
N GLU A 259 -18.70 20.21 3.40
CA GLU A 259 -18.35 20.74 4.72
C GLU A 259 -16.84 20.81 4.97
N LEU A 260 -16.04 20.06 4.21
CA LEU A 260 -14.60 20.06 4.39
C LEU A 260 -13.92 21.21 3.66
N PRO A 261 -12.91 21.83 4.27
CA PRO A 261 -12.16 22.92 3.64
C PRO A 261 -11.28 22.42 2.49
N LEU A 262 -10.91 23.35 1.61
CA LEU A 262 -9.93 23.15 0.55
C LEU A 262 -9.12 24.43 0.31
N GLU A 263 -7.95 24.27 -0.29
CA GLU A 263 -7.09 25.34 -0.82
C GLU A 263 -6.85 25.16 -2.33
N ARG A 264 -6.37 26.23 -3.00
CA ARG A 264 -6.03 26.24 -4.43
C ARG A 264 -4.70 26.93 -4.69
#